data_06c38b559418d680ba3bf26a864cd64b
#
_entry.id   06c38b559418d680ba3bf26a864cd64b
#
_cell.length_a   1.000
_cell.length_b   1.000
_cell.length_c   1.000
_cell.angle_alpha   90.00
_cell.angle_beta   90.00
_cell.angle_gamma   90.00
#
_symmetry.space_group_name_H-M   'P 1'
#
loop_
_entity.id
_entity.type
_entity.pdbx_description
1 polymer ?
#
loop_
_entity_poly.entity_id
_entity_poly.type
_entity_poly.pdbx_seq_one_letter_code
_entity_poly.pdbx_strand_id
1 'polypeptide(L)'
;MEEFIHWCRERRPLVTLKASTDSKGRVDGDSSKPAVRFSSDSSLKMAHDIRADSMAILVGVDTVIRDNPSLTVRGPEIGPREQPRRVVVDPKDRIPKDCKLMVDKEAPTLLIQSSEHDSSRDEQHVDRVVIPEEEIPVARILDMLGDMGVQSLLIEGGLDTWSRFLSEKMVDKARICVSDIDLGGDGPTFNTKSLSESGLILASEEEVCGDSIEWWTRERK
;
A
#
# COMPACT_ATOMS: atom_id res chain seq x y z
N MET A 1 -4.38 -16.77 -9.41
CA MET A 1 -5.51 -17.09 -10.34
C MET A 1 -6.66 -16.09 -10.20
N GLU A 2 -7.05 -15.73 -8.99
CA GLU A 2 -8.13 -14.75 -8.72
C GLU A 2 -7.81 -13.36 -9.29
N GLU A 3 -6.59 -12.87 -9.12
CA GLU A 3 -6.10 -11.58 -9.58
C GLU A 3 -6.18 -11.48 -11.11
N PHE A 4 -5.80 -12.55 -11.81
CA PHE A 4 -5.88 -12.61 -13.26
C PHE A 4 -7.34 -12.57 -13.75
N ILE A 5 -8.23 -13.32 -13.10
CA ILE A 5 -9.68 -13.33 -13.46
C ILE A 5 -10.28 -11.94 -13.20
N HIS A 6 -9.93 -11.30 -12.07
CA HIS A 6 -10.36 -9.95 -11.75
C HIS A 6 -9.89 -8.95 -12.82
N TRP A 7 -8.59 -8.98 -13.15
CA TRP A 7 -8.01 -8.11 -14.17
C TRP A 7 -8.64 -8.31 -15.56
N CYS A 8 -8.94 -9.56 -15.95
CA CYS A 8 -9.61 -9.83 -17.21
C CYS A 8 -11.02 -9.21 -17.28
N ARG A 9 -11.73 -9.13 -16.16
CA ARG A 9 -13.10 -8.60 -16.06
C ARG A 9 -13.14 -7.09 -15.91
N GLU A 10 -12.37 -6.58 -14.96
CA GLU A 10 -12.44 -5.19 -14.51
C GLU A 10 -11.42 -4.27 -15.19
N ARG A 11 -10.42 -4.86 -15.88
CA ARG A 11 -9.28 -4.17 -16.51
C ARG A 11 -8.42 -3.36 -15.53
N ARG A 12 -8.55 -3.62 -14.26
CA ARG A 12 -7.76 -3.02 -13.17
C ARG A 12 -7.20 -4.09 -12.24
N PRO A 13 -6.13 -3.79 -11.47
CA PRO A 13 -5.62 -4.74 -10.48
C PRO A 13 -6.65 -5.05 -9.40
N LEU A 14 -6.59 -6.27 -8.84
CA LEU A 14 -7.22 -6.59 -7.57
C LEU A 14 -6.47 -5.85 -6.45
N VAL A 15 -7.19 -5.04 -5.70
CA VAL A 15 -6.63 -4.13 -4.70
C VAL A 15 -6.75 -4.73 -3.31
N THR A 16 -5.60 -4.92 -2.63
CA THR A 16 -5.54 -5.32 -1.23
C THR A 16 -5.01 -4.17 -0.38
N LEU A 17 -5.78 -3.74 0.63
CA LEU A 17 -5.33 -2.80 1.65
C LEU A 17 -4.71 -3.56 2.82
N LYS A 18 -3.51 -3.16 3.28
CA LYS A 18 -2.91 -3.68 4.51
C LYS A 18 -2.70 -2.54 5.49
N ALA A 19 -3.24 -2.69 6.70
CA ALA A 19 -2.99 -1.79 7.81
C ALA A 19 -2.53 -2.56 9.05
N SER A 20 -1.75 -1.89 9.91
CA SER A 20 -1.50 -2.34 11.28
C SER A 20 -1.97 -1.26 12.23
N THR A 21 -2.69 -1.66 13.27
CA THR A 21 -3.19 -0.77 14.31
C THR A 21 -2.82 -1.30 15.69
N ASP A 22 -2.79 -0.43 16.67
CA ASP A 22 -2.80 -0.84 18.09
C ASP A 22 -4.23 -1.26 18.54
N SER A 23 -4.36 -1.66 19.79
CA SER A 23 -5.65 -2.08 20.40
C SER A 23 -6.74 -0.99 20.39
N LYS A 24 -6.38 0.26 20.12
CA LYS A 24 -7.29 1.41 20.01
C LYS A 24 -7.48 1.93 18.59
N GLY A 25 -6.98 1.18 17.60
CA GLY A 25 -7.07 1.54 16.18
C GLY A 25 -6.06 2.60 15.73
N ARG A 26 -5.08 2.99 16.57
CA ARG A 26 -4.06 3.93 16.15
C ARG A 26 -3.04 3.26 15.23
N VAL A 27 -2.70 3.94 14.16
CA VAL A 27 -1.68 3.49 13.22
C VAL A 27 -0.30 4.05 13.57
N ASP A 28 -0.27 4.96 14.54
CA ASP A 28 0.93 5.66 14.97
C ASP A 28 0.72 6.29 16.35
N GLY A 29 1.79 6.44 17.13
CA GLY A 29 1.77 7.14 18.42
C GLY A 29 2.11 8.63 18.30
N ASP A 30 3.00 8.99 17.33
CA ASP A 30 3.50 10.36 17.14
C ASP A 30 3.82 10.59 15.66
N SER A 31 2.92 11.25 14.94
CA SER A 31 3.06 11.52 13.51
C SER A 31 4.22 12.45 13.15
N SER A 32 4.84 13.12 14.13
CA SER A 32 6.01 13.98 13.91
C SER A 32 7.33 13.20 13.82
N LYS A 33 7.31 11.90 14.10
CA LYS A 33 8.47 11.00 14.08
C LYS A 33 8.29 9.89 13.04
N PRO A 34 9.37 9.24 12.59
CA PRO A 34 9.25 8.02 11.80
C PRO A 34 8.39 6.97 12.52
N ALA A 35 7.60 6.22 11.76
CA ALA A 35 6.72 5.20 12.32
C ALA A 35 7.52 4.15 13.09
N VAL A 36 7.07 3.84 14.30
CA VAL A 36 7.65 2.75 15.11
C VAL A 36 6.91 1.46 14.79
N ARG A 37 7.67 0.41 14.47
CA ARG A 37 7.08 -0.92 14.30
C ARG A 37 6.60 -1.43 15.66
N PHE A 38 5.35 -1.83 15.72
CA PHE A 38 4.72 -2.36 16.93
C PHE A 38 4.05 -3.72 16.74
N SER A 39 3.91 -4.20 15.51
CA SER A 39 3.38 -5.54 15.22
C SER A 39 4.42 -6.64 15.48
N SER A 40 3.95 -7.86 15.76
CA SER A 40 4.77 -9.04 16.02
C SER A 40 5.64 -9.44 14.80
N ASP A 41 6.62 -10.31 15.00
CA ASP A 41 7.42 -10.86 13.91
C ASP A 41 6.59 -11.72 12.96
N SER A 42 5.54 -12.38 13.45
CA SER A 42 4.58 -13.14 12.65
C SER A 42 3.78 -12.22 11.74
N SER A 43 3.29 -11.09 12.26
CA SER A 43 2.61 -10.06 11.49
C SER A 43 3.52 -9.40 10.46
N LEU A 44 4.82 -9.25 10.77
CA LEU A 44 5.81 -8.80 9.80
C LEU A 44 6.02 -9.83 8.69
N LYS A 45 6.13 -11.11 9.02
CA LYS A 45 6.22 -12.18 8.02
C LYS A 45 5.01 -12.14 7.09
N MET A 46 3.79 -12.09 7.65
CA MET A 46 2.56 -11.97 6.86
C MET A 46 2.60 -10.74 5.92
N ALA A 47 3.09 -9.60 6.38
CA ALA A 47 3.22 -8.42 5.52
C ALA A 47 4.16 -8.69 4.33
N HIS A 48 5.27 -9.41 4.55
CA HIS A 48 6.18 -9.81 3.47
C HIS A 48 5.57 -10.85 2.53
N ASP A 49 4.76 -11.78 3.06
CA ASP A 49 4.03 -12.77 2.23
C ASP A 49 3.01 -12.05 1.32
N ILE A 50 2.24 -11.10 1.84
CA ILE A 50 1.30 -10.29 1.03
C ILE A 50 2.05 -9.47 -0.04
N ARG A 51 3.21 -8.91 0.29
CA ARG A 51 4.06 -8.22 -0.70
C ARG A 51 4.52 -9.17 -1.80
N ALA A 52 4.96 -10.39 -1.42
CA ALA A 52 5.43 -11.40 -2.37
C ALA A 52 4.33 -11.85 -3.35
N ASP A 53 3.07 -11.84 -2.91
CA ASP A 53 1.90 -12.17 -3.73
C ASP A 53 1.42 -10.99 -4.60
N SER A 54 1.97 -9.79 -4.40
CA SER A 54 1.57 -8.58 -5.11
C SER A 54 2.51 -8.26 -6.25
N MET A 55 1.98 -7.81 -7.40
CA MET A 55 2.78 -7.31 -8.51
C MET A 55 3.25 -5.88 -8.29
N ALA A 56 2.50 -5.10 -7.52
CA ALA A 56 2.86 -3.72 -7.18
C ALA A 56 2.47 -3.38 -5.74
N ILE A 57 3.24 -2.45 -5.13
CA ILE A 57 2.99 -1.89 -3.79
C ILE A 57 2.86 -0.39 -3.94
N LEU A 58 1.73 0.18 -3.49
CA LEU A 58 1.45 1.61 -3.60
C LEU A 58 1.46 2.30 -2.25
N VAL A 59 2.10 3.47 -2.22
CA VAL A 59 2.08 4.41 -1.09
C VAL A 59 1.89 5.84 -1.59
N GLY A 60 1.40 6.72 -0.73
CA GLY A 60 1.47 8.16 -0.95
C GLY A 60 2.88 8.69 -0.66
N VAL A 61 3.26 9.80 -1.30
CA VAL A 61 4.58 10.42 -1.12
C VAL A 61 4.88 10.82 0.31
N ASP A 62 3.88 11.19 1.11
CA ASP A 62 4.07 11.55 2.52
C ASP A 62 4.62 10.37 3.35
N THR A 63 4.23 9.13 3.03
CA THR A 63 4.82 7.92 3.61
C THR A 63 6.31 7.79 3.25
N VAL A 64 6.68 8.12 2.01
CA VAL A 64 8.09 8.07 1.59
C VAL A 64 8.92 9.14 2.30
N ILE A 65 8.41 10.37 2.37
CA ILE A 65 9.08 11.50 3.04
C ILE A 65 9.31 11.19 4.52
N ARG A 66 8.32 10.62 5.18
CA ARG A 66 8.35 10.36 6.61
C ARG A 66 9.20 9.15 6.98
N ASP A 67 8.99 8.02 6.30
CA ASP A 67 9.48 6.71 6.76
C ASP A 67 10.64 6.17 5.92
N ASN A 68 10.91 6.77 4.75
CA ASN A 68 11.93 6.31 3.79
C ASN A 68 11.91 4.77 3.63
N PRO A 69 10.76 4.16 3.28
CA PRO A 69 10.60 2.71 3.24
C PRO A 69 11.35 2.10 2.04
N SER A 70 11.74 0.83 2.12
CA SER A 70 12.28 0.10 0.97
C SER A 70 11.19 -0.47 0.06
N LEU A 71 9.99 -0.78 0.60
CA LEU A 71 8.88 -1.43 -0.09
C LEU A 71 9.29 -2.70 -0.87
N THR A 72 10.21 -3.45 -0.30
CA THR A 72 10.72 -4.70 -0.87
C THR A 72 10.26 -5.89 -0.05
N VAL A 73 10.22 -7.04 -0.69
CA VAL A 73 10.00 -8.32 -0.01
C VAL A 73 11.33 -8.78 0.58
N ARG A 74 11.34 -9.17 1.84
CA ARG A 74 12.52 -9.68 2.54
C ARG A 74 12.20 -11.06 3.11
N GLY A 75 13.09 -12.02 2.85
CA GLY A 75 12.98 -13.37 3.39
C GLY A 75 13.67 -14.40 2.49
N PRO A 76 14.02 -15.57 3.02
CA PRO A 76 14.76 -16.62 2.29
C PRO A 76 13.96 -17.27 1.17
N GLU A 77 12.65 -17.12 1.14
CA GLU A 77 11.74 -17.78 0.18
C GLU A 77 11.49 -16.97 -1.10
N ILE A 78 12.01 -15.73 -1.17
CA ILE A 78 11.98 -14.99 -2.43
C ILE A 78 13.13 -15.53 -3.26
N GLY A 79 12.82 -16.58 -4.00
CA GLY A 79 13.68 -17.03 -5.07
C GLY A 79 13.90 -15.91 -6.10
N PRO A 80 14.34 -16.21 -7.31
CA PRO A 80 14.65 -15.22 -8.35
C PRO A 80 13.38 -14.50 -8.91
N ARG A 81 12.31 -14.41 -8.13
CA ARG A 81 11.15 -13.60 -8.49
C ARG A 81 11.56 -12.13 -8.46
N GLU A 82 11.09 -11.39 -9.44
CA GLU A 82 11.22 -9.95 -9.45
C GLU A 82 10.51 -9.36 -8.23
N GLN A 83 11.13 -8.37 -7.62
CA GLN A 83 10.50 -7.58 -6.56
C GLN A 83 9.23 -6.90 -7.12
N PRO A 84 8.18 -6.72 -6.30
CA PRO A 84 7.01 -5.97 -6.71
C PRO A 84 7.40 -4.53 -7.11
N ARG A 85 6.74 -3.98 -8.13
CA ARG A 85 6.93 -2.59 -8.52
C ARG A 85 6.50 -1.66 -7.39
N ARG A 86 7.36 -0.74 -7.00
CA ARG A 86 7.06 0.31 -6.03
C ARG A 86 6.32 1.44 -6.74
N VAL A 87 5.13 1.80 -6.28
CA VAL A 87 4.30 2.85 -6.88
C VAL A 87 4.12 3.97 -5.86
N VAL A 88 4.48 5.18 -6.23
CA VAL A 88 4.33 6.36 -5.38
C VAL A 88 3.40 7.37 -6.04
N VAL A 89 2.33 7.74 -5.35
CA VAL A 89 1.45 8.82 -5.79
C VAL A 89 2.03 10.13 -5.26
N ASP A 90 2.60 10.91 -6.17
CA ASP A 90 3.29 12.17 -5.88
C ASP A 90 2.90 13.28 -6.89
N PRO A 91 1.69 13.82 -6.80
CA PRO A 91 1.20 14.80 -7.78
C PRO A 91 2.10 16.02 -7.95
N LYS A 92 2.87 16.38 -6.93
CA LYS A 92 3.64 17.64 -6.86
C LYS A 92 5.17 17.45 -6.85
N ASP A 93 5.68 16.27 -7.19
CA ASP A 93 7.12 15.93 -7.20
C ASP A 93 7.85 16.28 -5.89
N ARG A 94 7.26 15.86 -4.76
CA ARG A 94 7.81 16.09 -3.43
C ARG A 94 8.77 14.99 -2.96
N ILE A 95 8.91 13.91 -3.71
CA ILE A 95 9.73 12.77 -3.33
C ILE A 95 11.19 13.19 -3.12
N PRO A 96 11.83 12.84 -1.97
CA PRO A 96 13.24 13.12 -1.76
C PRO A 96 14.10 12.36 -2.77
N LYS A 97 15.00 13.08 -3.45
CA LYS A 97 15.87 12.52 -4.50
C LYS A 97 16.87 11.47 -3.99
N ASP A 98 17.17 11.49 -2.69
CA ASP A 98 18.10 10.59 -1.99
C ASP A 98 17.38 9.48 -1.19
N CYS A 99 16.05 9.40 -1.27
CA CYS A 99 15.33 8.33 -0.61
C CYS A 99 15.61 6.96 -1.26
N LYS A 100 15.40 5.88 -0.50
CA LYS A 100 15.71 4.51 -0.94
C LYS A 100 15.07 4.16 -2.28
N LEU A 101 13.79 4.53 -2.47
CA LEU A 101 13.08 4.21 -3.71
C LEU A 101 13.73 4.82 -4.96
N MET A 102 14.45 5.94 -4.79
CA MET A 102 15.12 6.63 -5.89
C MET A 102 16.54 6.10 -6.13
N VAL A 103 17.22 5.52 -5.12
CA VAL A 103 18.66 5.24 -5.24
C VAL A 103 19.07 3.79 -5.04
N ASP A 104 18.25 2.93 -4.38
CA ASP A 104 18.69 1.60 -3.96
C ASP A 104 18.70 0.53 -5.06
N LYS A 105 18.00 0.72 -6.15
CA LYS A 105 17.88 -0.22 -7.29
C LYS A 105 17.36 -1.62 -6.92
N GLU A 106 16.80 -1.77 -5.71
CA GLU A 106 16.31 -3.08 -5.23
C GLU A 106 15.03 -3.54 -5.96
N ALA A 107 14.23 -2.58 -6.46
CA ALA A 107 13.00 -2.84 -7.21
C ALA A 107 12.70 -1.70 -8.20
N PRO A 108 11.95 -1.95 -9.28
CA PRO A 108 11.49 -0.87 -10.17
C PRO A 108 10.54 0.07 -9.41
N THR A 109 10.68 1.37 -9.65
CA THR A 109 9.87 2.43 -9.03
C THR A 109 9.06 3.17 -10.09
N LEU A 110 7.79 3.41 -9.84
CA LEU A 110 6.89 4.21 -10.66
C LEU A 110 6.39 5.41 -9.86
N LEU A 111 6.65 6.62 -10.35
CA LEU A 111 6.10 7.85 -9.79
C LEU A 111 4.89 8.29 -10.62
N ILE A 112 3.77 8.55 -9.94
CA ILE A 112 2.54 9.04 -10.56
C ILE A 112 2.40 10.52 -10.20
N GLN A 113 2.43 11.39 -11.21
CA GLN A 113 2.50 12.84 -11.06
C GLN A 113 1.38 13.55 -11.81
N SER A 114 1.08 14.82 -11.46
CA SER A 114 0.07 15.64 -12.14
C SER A 114 0.64 16.44 -13.33
N SER A 115 1.95 16.59 -13.40
CA SER A 115 2.65 17.31 -14.48
C SER A 115 4.03 16.71 -14.71
N GLU A 116 4.62 17.04 -15.86
CA GLU A 116 6.01 16.66 -16.14
C GLU A 116 6.98 17.40 -15.22
N HIS A 117 8.01 16.69 -14.79
CA HIS A 117 9.08 17.18 -13.94
C HIS A 117 10.44 16.74 -14.51
N ASP A 118 11.50 17.42 -14.08
CA ASP A 118 12.86 17.08 -14.49
C ASP A 118 13.28 15.70 -13.97
N SER A 119 13.35 14.74 -14.91
CA SER A 119 13.79 13.36 -14.68
C SER A 119 15.24 13.10 -15.09
N SER A 120 16.00 14.14 -15.46
CA SER A 120 17.36 13.99 -16.00
C SER A 120 18.35 13.30 -15.04
N ARG A 121 18.02 13.21 -13.76
CA ARG A 121 18.82 12.56 -12.71
C ARG A 121 18.20 11.29 -12.17
N ASP A 122 17.09 10.83 -12.74
CA ASP A 122 16.46 9.59 -12.29
C ASP A 122 17.30 8.39 -12.72
N GLU A 123 17.38 7.41 -11.85
CA GLU A 123 18.04 6.14 -12.16
C GLU A 123 17.18 5.31 -13.12
N GLN A 124 17.77 4.39 -13.87
CA GLN A 124 17.08 3.56 -14.88
C GLN A 124 15.92 2.72 -14.34
N HIS A 125 15.87 2.48 -13.02
CA HIS A 125 14.79 1.74 -12.38
C HIS A 125 13.59 2.63 -11.95
N VAL A 126 13.64 3.93 -12.23
CA VAL A 126 12.60 4.91 -11.90
C VAL A 126 11.88 5.35 -13.17
N ASP A 127 10.61 5.00 -13.27
CA ASP A 127 9.69 5.45 -14.30
C ASP A 127 8.80 6.57 -13.77
N ARG A 128 8.33 7.47 -14.65
CA ARG A 128 7.35 8.51 -14.32
C ARG A 128 6.18 8.44 -15.28
N VAL A 129 4.98 8.61 -14.72
CA VAL A 129 3.74 8.73 -15.50
C VAL A 129 3.00 9.98 -15.05
N VAL A 130 2.55 10.75 -16.04
CA VAL A 130 1.76 11.95 -15.79
C VAL A 130 0.28 11.65 -16.01
N ILE A 131 -0.52 11.91 -14.97
CA ILE A 131 -1.97 11.99 -15.03
C ILE A 131 -2.32 13.45 -14.76
N PRO A 132 -2.71 14.24 -15.78
CA PRO A 132 -2.78 15.70 -15.70
C PRO A 132 -4.04 16.18 -14.95
N GLU A 133 -4.18 15.74 -13.72
CA GLU A 133 -5.28 16.07 -12.82
C GLU A 133 -4.69 16.49 -11.46
N GLU A 134 -5.15 17.62 -10.89
CA GLU A 134 -4.61 18.15 -9.63
C GLU A 134 -4.80 17.15 -8.48
N GLU A 135 -5.97 16.53 -8.41
CA GLU A 135 -6.26 15.37 -7.57
C GLU A 135 -6.41 14.16 -8.49
N ILE A 136 -5.39 13.32 -8.53
CA ILE A 136 -5.38 12.12 -9.38
C ILE A 136 -6.43 11.13 -8.86
N PRO A 137 -7.54 10.84 -9.59
CA PRO A 137 -8.57 9.90 -9.13
C PRO A 137 -8.01 8.49 -8.98
N VAL A 138 -8.47 7.74 -7.98
CA VAL A 138 -8.03 6.35 -7.76
C VAL A 138 -8.33 5.49 -8.99
N ALA A 139 -9.50 5.67 -9.61
CA ALA A 139 -9.85 4.95 -10.82
C ALA A 139 -8.81 5.12 -11.93
N ARG A 140 -8.29 6.35 -12.16
CA ARG A 140 -7.26 6.61 -13.18
C ARG A 140 -5.94 5.92 -12.87
N ILE A 141 -5.56 5.86 -11.58
CA ILE A 141 -4.38 5.11 -11.13
C ILE A 141 -4.55 3.62 -11.46
N LEU A 142 -5.72 3.07 -11.13
CA LEU A 142 -5.98 1.64 -11.32
C LEU A 142 -6.10 1.27 -12.81
N ASP A 143 -6.75 2.09 -13.63
CA ASP A 143 -6.82 1.91 -15.08
C ASP A 143 -5.42 1.87 -15.69
N MET A 144 -4.59 2.87 -15.36
CA MET A 144 -3.21 2.94 -15.84
C MET A 144 -2.38 1.72 -15.41
N LEU A 145 -2.46 1.30 -14.16
CA LEU A 145 -1.76 0.11 -13.67
C LEU A 145 -2.28 -1.16 -14.35
N GLY A 146 -3.59 -1.25 -14.60
CA GLY A 146 -4.21 -2.34 -15.34
C GLY A 146 -3.71 -2.43 -16.79
N ASP A 147 -3.60 -1.30 -17.48
CA ASP A 147 -3.04 -1.20 -18.83
C ASP A 147 -1.55 -1.59 -18.88
N MET A 148 -0.81 -1.35 -17.79
CA MET A 148 0.56 -1.84 -17.62
C MET A 148 0.64 -3.33 -17.31
N GLY A 149 -0.49 -4.05 -17.20
CA GLY A 149 -0.56 -5.48 -16.92
C GLY A 149 -0.45 -5.83 -15.43
N VAL A 150 -0.54 -4.86 -14.52
CA VAL A 150 -0.56 -5.12 -13.08
C VAL A 150 -1.89 -5.77 -12.70
N GLN A 151 -1.84 -6.99 -12.15
CA GLN A 151 -3.02 -7.77 -11.80
C GLN A 151 -3.35 -7.71 -10.30
N SER A 152 -2.34 -7.46 -9.46
CA SER A 152 -2.49 -7.34 -8.00
C SER A 152 -1.75 -6.12 -7.48
N LEU A 153 -2.45 -5.32 -6.66
CA LEU A 153 -1.94 -4.11 -6.05
C LEU A 153 -2.10 -4.18 -4.53
N LEU A 154 -1.01 -4.00 -3.80
CA LEU A 154 -1.04 -3.82 -2.35
C LEU A 154 -0.95 -2.33 -2.01
N ILE A 155 -1.84 -1.84 -1.16
CA ILE A 155 -1.77 -0.49 -0.61
C ILE A 155 -1.26 -0.59 0.83
N GLU A 156 -0.10 0.00 1.11
CA GLU A 156 0.54 -0.12 2.42
C GLU A 156 0.64 1.18 3.20
N GLY A 157 0.34 2.31 2.64
CA GLY A 157 0.73 3.47 3.38
C GLY A 157 -0.11 4.72 3.27
N GLY A 158 -0.20 5.39 4.41
CA GLY A 158 -0.83 6.68 4.61
C GLY A 158 -2.34 6.59 4.74
N LEU A 159 -2.87 7.12 5.85
CA LEU A 159 -4.31 7.19 6.09
C LEU A 159 -5.05 7.89 4.96
N ASP A 160 -4.46 8.93 4.38
CA ASP A 160 -5.07 9.64 3.25
C ASP A 160 -5.21 8.74 2.02
N THR A 161 -4.18 7.95 1.72
CA THR A 161 -4.22 6.97 0.63
C THR A 161 -5.31 5.93 0.88
N TRP A 162 -5.36 5.33 2.08
CA TRP A 162 -6.39 4.36 2.43
C TRP A 162 -7.80 4.97 2.36
N SER A 163 -7.98 6.17 2.93
CA SER A 163 -9.26 6.88 2.95
C SER A 163 -9.78 7.14 1.53
N ARG A 164 -8.91 7.55 0.62
CA ARG A 164 -9.27 7.78 -0.78
C ARG A 164 -9.71 6.50 -1.48
N PHE A 165 -8.93 5.43 -1.38
CA PHE A 165 -9.29 4.15 -1.98
C PHE A 165 -10.60 3.57 -1.41
N LEU A 166 -10.83 3.72 -0.10
CA LEU A 166 -12.06 3.27 0.55
C LEU A 166 -13.28 4.14 0.15
N SER A 167 -13.14 5.46 0.14
CA SER A 167 -14.23 6.37 -0.24
C SER A 167 -14.68 6.19 -1.69
N GLU A 168 -13.75 5.91 -2.60
CA GLU A 168 -14.04 5.58 -4.00
C GLU A 168 -14.46 4.10 -4.19
N LYS A 169 -14.52 3.30 -3.11
CA LYS A 169 -14.87 1.87 -3.12
C LYS A 169 -13.98 1.01 -4.02
N MET A 170 -12.71 1.38 -4.11
CA MET A 170 -11.71 0.73 -4.99
C MET A 170 -10.81 -0.26 -4.25
N VAL A 171 -11.22 -0.72 -3.05
CA VAL A 171 -10.55 -1.80 -2.31
C VAL A 171 -11.36 -3.08 -2.47
N ASP A 172 -10.71 -4.18 -2.86
CA ASP A 172 -11.35 -5.49 -3.06
C ASP A 172 -11.16 -6.40 -1.83
N LYS A 173 -10.01 -6.27 -1.14
CA LYS A 173 -9.65 -7.01 0.08
C LYS A 173 -8.94 -6.10 1.08
N ALA A 174 -9.05 -6.43 2.38
CA ALA A 174 -8.19 -5.81 3.37
C ALA A 174 -7.62 -6.84 4.36
N ARG A 175 -6.46 -6.53 4.91
CA ARG A 175 -5.74 -7.28 5.93
C ARG A 175 -5.38 -6.30 7.03
N ILE A 176 -6.07 -6.40 8.15
CA ILE A 176 -5.85 -5.52 9.30
C ILE A 176 -5.19 -6.34 10.40
N CYS A 177 -4.00 -5.92 10.80
CA CYS A 177 -3.31 -6.47 11.95
C CYS A 177 -3.58 -5.54 13.14
N VAL A 178 -4.29 -6.04 14.14
CA VAL A 178 -4.56 -5.34 15.40
C VAL A 178 -3.63 -5.90 16.48
N SER A 179 -2.67 -5.10 16.93
CA SER A 179 -1.73 -5.48 17.96
C SER A 179 -2.29 -5.20 19.36
N ASP A 180 -2.01 -6.09 20.31
CA ASP A 180 -2.44 -5.95 21.73
C ASP A 180 -1.60 -4.92 22.51
N ILE A 181 -1.02 -3.96 21.83
CA ILE A 181 -0.31 -2.87 22.49
C ILE A 181 -1.12 -1.57 22.47
N ASP A 182 -0.73 -0.63 23.29
CA ASP A 182 -1.25 0.74 23.31
C ASP A 182 -0.09 1.69 22.97
N LEU A 183 -0.11 2.29 21.78
CA LEU A 183 0.92 3.23 21.35
C LEU A 183 0.94 4.51 22.18
N GLY A 184 -0.14 4.81 22.93
CA GLY A 184 -0.28 6.07 23.66
C GLY A 184 -0.46 7.27 22.74
N GLY A 185 -0.66 8.45 23.37
CA GLY A 185 -0.78 9.72 22.61
C GLY A 185 -2.08 9.87 21.81
N ASP A 186 -2.12 10.93 21.01
CA ASP A 186 -3.24 11.33 20.16
C ASP A 186 -2.96 11.05 18.67
N GLY A 187 -2.22 9.96 18.39
CA GLY A 187 -1.87 9.56 17.04
C GLY A 187 -3.09 9.25 16.17
N PRO A 188 -2.93 9.32 14.85
CA PRO A 188 -4.03 9.10 13.93
C PRO A 188 -4.57 7.67 13.99
N THR A 189 -5.89 7.52 13.85
CA THR A 189 -6.58 6.23 13.95
C THR A 189 -7.13 5.78 12.61
N PHE A 190 -7.05 4.47 12.36
CA PHE A 190 -7.76 3.80 11.28
C PHE A 190 -9.02 3.14 11.87
N ASN A 191 -10.19 3.51 11.33
CA ASN A 191 -11.45 2.93 11.77
C ASN A 191 -11.91 1.84 10.79
N THR A 192 -11.93 0.59 11.24
CA THR A 192 -12.38 -0.55 10.43
C THR A 192 -13.82 -0.43 9.94
N LYS A 193 -14.66 0.44 10.57
CA LYS A 193 -15.99 0.76 10.07
C LYS A 193 -15.95 1.31 8.64
N SER A 194 -14.90 2.03 8.25
CA SER A 194 -14.70 2.51 6.88
C SER A 194 -14.61 1.38 5.85
N LEU A 195 -14.14 0.18 6.25
CA LEU A 195 -14.14 -1.01 5.41
C LEU A 195 -15.56 -1.45 5.08
N SER A 196 -16.43 -1.57 6.10
CA SER A 196 -17.84 -1.93 5.91
C SER A 196 -18.59 -0.88 5.08
N GLU A 197 -18.35 0.41 5.33
CA GLU A 197 -18.94 1.53 4.56
C GLU A 197 -18.50 1.52 3.10
N SER A 198 -17.29 1.04 2.82
CA SER A 198 -16.79 0.86 1.44
C SER A 198 -17.37 -0.41 0.76
N GLY A 199 -18.11 -1.26 1.48
CA GLY A 199 -18.73 -2.48 0.98
C GLY A 199 -17.88 -3.75 1.15
N LEU A 200 -16.92 -3.73 2.08
CA LEU A 200 -16.20 -4.95 2.48
C LEU A 200 -16.92 -5.60 3.67
N ILE A 201 -16.83 -6.92 3.75
CA ILE A 201 -17.33 -7.71 4.87
C ILE A 201 -16.16 -8.44 5.54
N LEU A 202 -16.23 -8.61 6.87
CA LEU A 202 -15.27 -9.43 7.61
C LEU A 202 -15.48 -10.89 7.26
N ALA A 203 -14.49 -11.50 6.59
CA ALA A 203 -14.54 -12.89 6.16
C ALA A 203 -14.04 -13.86 7.24
N SER A 204 -12.98 -13.47 7.94
CA SER A 204 -12.43 -14.22 9.08
C SER A 204 -11.57 -13.33 9.96
N GLU A 205 -11.36 -13.78 11.19
CA GLU A 205 -10.45 -13.21 12.16
C GLU A 205 -9.68 -14.36 12.81
N GLU A 206 -8.37 -14.18 12.99
CA GLU A 206 -7.52 -15.16 13.67
C GLU A 206 -6.52 -14.48 14.59
N GLU A 207 -6.16 -15.13 15.68
CA GLU A 207 -5.14 -14.66 16.60
C GLU A 207 -3.79 -15.30 16.25
N VAL A 208 -2.77 -14.46 16.03
CA VAL A 208 -1.42 -14.88 15.67
C VAL A 208 -0.39 -14.18 16.56
N CYS A 209 0.22 -14.90 17.49
CA CYS A 209 1.25 -14.40 18.39
C CYS A 209 0.87 -13.11 19.14
N GLY A 210 -0.38 -12.99 19.59
CA GLY A 210 -0.91 -11.86 20.35
C GLY A 210 -1.43 -10.71 19.47
N ASP A 211 -1.31 -10.80 18.16
CA ASP A 211 -1.99 -9.88 17.23
C ASP A 211 -3.28 -10.53 16.71
N SER A 212 -4.37 -9.78 16.58
CA SER A 212 -5.55 -10.20 15.83
C SER A 212 -5.41 -9.80 14.37
N ILE A 213 -5.64 -10.75 13.47
CA ILE A 213 -5.57 -10.56 12.03
C ILE A 213 -6.97 -10.66 11.44
N GLU A 214 -7.47 -9.54 10.98
CA GLU A 214 -8.77 -9.45 10.30
C GLU A 214 -8.62 -9.56 8.79
N TRP A 215 -9.45 -10.42 8.19
CA TRP A 215 -9.51 -10.65 6.76
C TRP A 215 -10.83 -10.13 6.22
N TRP A 216 -10.77 -9.09 5.40
CA TRP A 216 -11.93 -8.44 4.79
C TRP A 216 -11.96 -8.71 3.29
N THR A 217 -13.14 -8.86 2.72
CA THR A 217 -13.34 -9.09 1.29
C THR A 217 -14.60 -8.40 0.79
N ARG A 218 -14.62 -8.02 -0.48
CA ARG A 218 -15.83 -7.52 -1.12
C ARG A 218 -16.74 -8.69 -1.47
N GLU A 219 -18.03 -8.56 -1.14
CA GLU A 219 -19.01 -9.56 -1.55
C GLU A 219 -19.12 -9.55 -3.08
N ARG A 220 -18.87 -10.70 -3.69
CA ARG A 220 -19.03 -10.85 -5.14
C ARG A 220 -20.49 -11.15 -5.45
N LYS A 221 -21.10 -10.27 -6.22
CA LYS A 221 -22.43 -10.50 -6.79
C LYS A 221 -22.35 -11.44 -7.98
#